data_d0986178995e38482d718b706b092ad1
#
_entry.id   d0986178995e38482d718b706b092ad1
#
_cell.length_a   1.000
_cell.length_b   1.000
_cell.length_c   1.000
_cell.angle_alpha   90.00
_cell.angle_beta   90.00
_cell.angle_gamma   90.00
#
_symmetry.space_group_name_H-M   'P 1'
#
loop_
_entity.id
_entity.type
_entity.pdbx_description
1 polymer ?
#
loop_
_entity_poly.entity_id
_entity_poly.type
_entity_poly.pdbx_seq_one_letter_code
_entity_poly.pdbx_strand_id
1 'polypeptide(L)'
;MENSRFSSTSSRSDLLVSSTQITVQPENRKEFFQTVTEISNKIRGEEGCVSFRLFEEAGNENSLMLVGEWDNKTHWETHSAGENFAILHGSVQVLSIRSKIGHKLLSVLED
;
A
#
# COMPACT_ATOMS: atom_id res chain seq x y z
N MET A 1 12.90 10.33 -31.42
CA MET A 1 12.97 10.17 -30.62
C MET A 1 13.11 10.45 -29.97
N GLU A 2 12.66 10.60 -30.15
CA GLU A 2 12.64 10.63 -29.26
C GLU A 2 12.70 10.96 -28.55
N ASN A 3 12.26 11.00 -28.82
CA ASN A 3 12.22 11.17 -27.81
C ASN A 3 12.12 11.33 -27.26
N SER A 4 11.73 11.11 -27.59
CA SER A 4 11.61 11.06 -26.73
C SER A 4 11.55 11.17 -26.20
N ARG A 5 11.11 11.08 -26.38
CA ARG A 5 10.96 10.97 -25.54
C ARG A 5 10.76 11.13 -24.99
N PHE A 6 10.36 11.30 -25.48
CA PHE A 6 10.16 11.28 -24.58
C PHE A 6 9.85 11.26 -24.34
N SER A 7 9.65 11.23 -24.86
CA SER A 7 9.32 11.03 -24.50
C SER A 7 9.03 10.89 -24.16
N SER A 8 8.63 10.91 -24.44
CA SER A 8 8.31 10.52 -24.06
C SER A 8 7.91 9.92 -23.77
N THR A 9 7.29 10.29 -24.94
CA THR A 9 6.77 9.20 -24.57
C THR A 9 7.45 8.10 -23.99
N SER A 10 7.67 7.63 -23.42
CA SER A 10 8.43 6.58 -22.89
C SER A 10 7.57 5.43 -22.40
N SER A 11 8.16 4.25 -22.28
CA SER A 11 7.50 3.12 -21.67
C SER A 11 7.75 3.12 -20.17
N ARG A 12 7.65 4.28 -19.56
CA ARG A 12 7.95 4.43 -18.13
C ARG A 12 6.80 5.10 -17.41
N SER A 13 6.44 4.54 -16.28
CA SER A 13 5.44 5.11 -15.39
C SER A 13 6.07 5.38 -14.03
N ASP A 14 5.67 6.48 -13.41
CA ASP A 14 6.10 6.78 -12.06
C ASP A 14 5.00 6.34 -11.10
N LEU A 15 5.38 5.55 -10.12
CA LEU A 15 4.48 5.08 -9.08
C LEU A 15 5.03 5.48 -7.73
N LEU A 16 4.13 5.83 -6.84
CA LEU A 16 4.50 5.91 -5.43
C LEU A 16 4.05 4.62 -4.78
N VAL A 17 4.97 3.93 -4.12
CA VAL A 17 4.68 2.68 -3.44
C VAL A 17 4.74 2.92 -1.94
N SER A 18 3.67 2.58 -1.26
CA SER A 18 3.64 2.62 0.20
C SER A 18 3.68 1.19 0.72
N SER A 19 4.34 0.99 1.85
CA SER A 19 4.42 -0.33 2.46
C SER A 19 4.27 -0.22 3.96
N THR A 20 3.63 -1.22 4.55
CA THR A 20 3.48 -1.31 5.99
C THR A 20 3.82 -2.74 6.37
N GLN A 21 4.94 -2.91 7.06
CA GLN A 21 5.34 -4.21 7.60
C GLN A 21 4.68 -4.38 8.95
N ILE A 22 4.07 -5.54 9.17
CA ILE A 22 3.25 -5.77 10.36
C ILE A 22 3.57 -7.14 10.93
N THR A 23 3.76 -7.20 12.26
CA THR A 23 3.78 -8.47 12.97
C THR A 23 2.54 -8.50 13.84
N VAL A 24 1.68 -9.48 13.62
CA VAL A 24 0.41 -9.57 14.32
C VAL A 24 0.48 -10.69 15.36
N GLN A 25 -0.18 -10.49 16.50
CA GLN A 25 -0.30 -11.56 17.48
C GLN A 25 -1.24 -12.64 16.94
N PRO A 26 -0.91 -13.92 17.15
CA PRO A 26 -1.75 -15.01 16.63
C PRO A 26 -3.22 -14.88 17.01
N GLU A 27 -3.50 -14.46 18.23
CA GLU A 27 -4.87 -14.33 18.71
C GLU A 27 -5.61 -13.18 18.04
N ASN A 28 -4.90 -12.21 17.46
CA ASN A 28 -5.52 -11.08 16.76
C ASN A 28 -5.57 -11.26 15.25
N ARG A 29 -5.00 -12.35 14.73
CA ARG A 29 -4.83 -12.53 13.29
C ARG A 29 -6.15 -12.52 12.55
N LYS A 30 -7.16 -13.21 13.06
CA LYS A 30 -8.46 -13.29 12.40
C LYS A 30 -9.11 -11.91 12.31
N GLU A 31 -9.14 -11.19 13.42
CA GLU A 31 -9.72 -9.84 13.45
C GLU A 31 -8.93 -8.90 12.54
N PHE A 32 -7.62 -9.01 12.55
CA PHE A 32 -6.78 -8.20 11.69
C PHE A 32 -7.12 -8.40 10.22
N PHE A 33 -7.23 -9.65 9.78
CA PHE A 33 -7.56 -9.94 8.39
C PHE A 33 -8.93 -9.45 8.00
N GLN A 34 -9.92 -9.59 8.88
CA GLN A 34 -11.26 -9.09 8.61
C GLN A 34 -11.25 -7.57 8.45
N THR A 35 -10.64 -6.87 9.37
CA THR A 35 -10.60 -5.41 9.36
C THR A 35 -9.84 -4.89 8.15
N VAL A 36 -8.67 -5.45 7.88
CA VAL A 36 -7.83 -5.00 6.78
C VAL A 36 -8.49 -5.31 5.43
N THR A 37 -9.18 -6.45 5.31
CA THR A 37 -9.88 -6.78 4.08
C THR A 37 -10.96 -5.74 3.78
N GLU A 38 -11.73 -5.36 4.78
CA GLU A 38 -12.80 -4.38 4.60
C GLU A 38 -12.25 -3.01 4.20
N ILE A 39 -11.25 -2.54 4.93
CA ILE A 39 -10.70 -1.21 4.64
C ILE A 39 -9.93 -1.20 3.31
N SER A 40 -9.29 -2.30 2.96
CA SER A 40 -8.57 -2.41 1.69
C SER A 40 -9.53 -2.27 0.50
N ASN A 41 -10.72 -2.84 0.61
CA ASN A 41 -11.72 -2.70 -0.46
C ASN A 41 -12.09 -1.24 -0.69
N LYS A 42 -12.19 -0.46 0.39
CA LYS A 42 -12.49 0.97 0.29
C LYS A 42 -11.30 1.74 -0.29
N ILE A 43 -10.09 1.39 0.14
CA ILE A 43 -8.88 2.06 -0.33
C ILE A 43 -8.69 1.85 -1.83
N ARG A 44 -9.00 0.64 -2.32
CA ARG A 44 -8.88 0.35 -3.76
C ARG A 44 -9.79 1.21 -4.61
N GLY A 45 -10.86 1.76 -4.04
CA GLY A 45 -11.77 2.66 -4.74
C GLY A 45 -11.33 4.12 -4.70
N GLU A 46 -10.26 4.45 -3.99
CA GLU A 46 -9.80 5.84 -3.93
C GLU A 46 -9.11 6.23 -5.22
N GLU A 47 -9.21 7.51 -5.55
CA GLU A 47 -8.63 8.04 -6.76
C GLU A 47 -7.12 7.85 -6.76
N GLY A 48 -6.59 7.33 -7.86
CA GLY A 48 -5.16 7.14 -8.03
C GLY A 48 -4.62 5.84 -7.43
N CYS A 49 -5.44 5.05 -6.76
CA CYS A 49 -5.01 3.77 -6.22
C CYS A 49 -4.90 2.76 -7.36
N VAL A 50 -3.68 2.34 -7.67
CA VAL A 50 -3.42 1.34 -8.71
C VAL A 50 -3.61 -0.05 -8.15
N SER A 51 -3.13 -0.28 -6.92
CA SER A 51 -3.33 -1.56 -6.23
C SER A 51 -3.17 -1.35 -4.73
N PHE A 52 -3.79 -2.24 -3.97
CA PHE A 52 -3.61 -2.26 -2.52
C PHE A 52 -3.77 -3.69 -2.07
N ARG A 53 -2.67 -4.32 -1.60
CA ARG A 53 -2.63 -5.75 -1.37
C ARG A 53 -1.95 -6.09 -0.06
N LEU A 54 -2.41 -7.18 0.54
CA LEU A 54 -1.83 -7.74 1.75
C LEU A 54 -1.04 -8.99 1.37
N PHE A 55 0.20 -9.07 1.85
CA PHE A 55 1.08 -10.22 1.60
C PHE A 55 1.47 -10.85 2.92
N GLU A 56 1.71 -12.13 2.87
CA GLU A 56 2.17 -12.91 4.02
C GLU A 56 3.57 -13.43 3.73
N GLU A 57 4.45 -13.34 4.71
CA GLU A 57 5.81 -13.84 4.55
C GLU A 57 5.81 -15.36 4.54
N ALA A 58 6.50 -15.95 3.57
CA ALA A 58 6.60 -17.39 3.49
C ALA A 58 7.29 -17.94 4.74
N GLY A 59 6.63 -18.89 5.40
CA GLY A 59 7.18 -19.50 6.61
C GLY A 59 6.86 -18.78 7.89
N ASN A 60 6.16 -17.64 7.82
CA ASN A 60 5.76 -16.90 9.03
C ASN A 60 4.42 -16.23 8.81
N GLU A 61 3.35 -16.93 9.18
CA GLU A 61 1.98 -16.44 8.91
C GLU A 61 1.61 -15.20 9.71
N ASN A 62 2.42 -14.82 10.70
CA ASN A 62 2.15 -13.62 11.50
C ASN A 62 2.97 -12.42 11.05
N SER A 63 3.77 -12.58 10.00
CA SER A 63 4.56 -11.50 9.43
C SER A 63 3.94 -11.09 8.08
N LEU A 64 3.43 -9.86 8.02
CA LEU A 64 2.61 -9.42 6.91
C LEU A 64 3.14 -8.10 6.36
N MET A 65 2.73 -7.79 5.12
CA MET A 65 3.05 -6.52 4.51
C MET A 65 1.87 -6.05 3.68
N LEU A 66 1.43 -4.81 3.93
CA LEU A 66 0.48 -4.12 3.08
C LEU A 66 1.25 -3.30 2.08
N VAL A 67 0.90 -3.42 0.80
CA VAL A 67 1.58 -2.67 -0.25
C VAL A 67 0.54 -1.95 -1.09
N GLY A 68 0.66 -0.63 -1.14
CA GLY A 68 -0.20 0.21 -1.98
C GLY A 68 0.61 0.83 -3.09
N GLU A 69 0.04 0.86 -4.29
CA GLU A 69 0.63 1.53 -5.43
C GLU A 69 -0.29 2.67 -5.86
N TRP A 70 0.30 3.85 -6.03
CA TRP A 70 -0.45 5.06 -6.36
C TRP A 70 0.12 5.66 -7.63
N ASP A 71 -0.76 6.19 -8.48
CA ASP A 71 -0.32 6.69 -9.79
C ASP A 71 0.52 7.96 -9.69
N ASN A 72 0.41 8.70 -8.57
CA ASN A 72 1.26 9.86 -8.34
C ASN A 72 1.26 10.24 -6.86
N LYS A 73 2.17 11.13 -6.50
CA LYS A 73 2.36 11.54 -5.11
C LYS A 73 1.15 12.28 -4.56
N THR A 74 0.49 13.10 -5.39
CA THR A 74 -0.66 13.88 -4.94
C THR A 74 -1.80 12.98 -4.48
N HIS A 75 -2.09 11.93 -5.24
CA HIS A 75 -3.14 11.00 -4.86
C HIS A 75 -2.78 10.23 -3.59
N TRP A 76 -1.50 9.86 -3.44
CA TRP A 76 -1.07 9.21 -2.22
C TRP A 76 -1.21 10.16 -1.01
N GLU A 77 -0.88 11.44 -1.18
CA GLU A 77 -1.01 12.42 -0.10
C GLU A 77 -2.47 12.58 0.31
N THR A 78 -3.37 12.63 -0.68
CA THR A 78 -4.80 12.70 -0.39
C THR A 78 -5.27 11.48 0.39
N HIS A 79 -4.82 10.28 -0.04
CA HIS A 79 -5.12 9.05 0.67
C HIS A 79 -4.62 9.10 2.11
N SER A 80 -3.36 9.49 2.30
CA SER A 80 -2.73 9.46 3.63
C SER A 80 -3.33 10.46 4.60
N ALA A 81 -4.01 11.48 4.08
CA ALA A 81 -4.72 12.46 4.91
C ALA A 81 -6.20 12.08 5.11
N GLY A 82 -6.64 10.97 4.53
CA GLY A 82 -8.05 10.62 4.51
C GLY A 82 -8.48 9.67 5.61
N GLU A 83 -9.79 9.42 5.63
CA GLU A 83 -10.41 8.63 6.66
C GLU A 83 -10.03 7.15 6.60
N ASN A 84 -9.96 6.59 5.39
CA ASN A 84 -9.61 5.18 5.25
C ASN A 84 -8.21 4.89 5.78
N PHE A 85 -7.27 5.79 5.52
CA PHE A 85 -5.91 5.65 6.04
C PHE A 85 -5.91 5.73 7.57
N ALA A 86 -6.69 6.65 8.14
CA ALA A 86 -6.76 6.80 9.58
C ALA A 86 -7.30 5.52 10.25
N ILE A 87 -8.33 4.91 9.65
CA ILE A 87 -8.91 3.67 10.16
C ILE A 87 -7.89 2.53 10.06
N LEU A 88 -7.23 2.41 8.91
CA LEU A 88 -6.21 1.38 8.71
C LEU A 88 -5.08 1.52 9.71
N HIS A 89 -4.56 2.74 9.85
CA HIS A 89 -3.45 3.02 10.75
C HIS A 89 -3.82 2.70 12.19
N GLY A 90 -5.02 3.10 12.61
CA GLY A 90 -5.51 2.81 13.95
C GLY A 90 -5.63 1.31 14.21
N SER A 91 -6.14 0.56 13.23
CA SER A 91 -6.27 -0.89 13.35
C SER A 91 -4.90 -1.57 13.47
N VAL A 92 -3.93 -1.11 12.68
CA VAL A 92 -2.57 -1.63 12.74
C VAL A 92 -1.97 -1.36 14.12
N GLN A 93 -2.17 -0.17 14.67
CA GLN A 93 -1.66 0.18 15.99
C GLN A 93 -2.23 -0.72 17.09
N VAL A 94 -3.52 -1.04 17.00
CA VAL A 94 -4.20 -1.81 18.05
C VAL A 94 -3.93 -3.31 17.93
N LEU A 95 -3.91 -3.85 16.71
CA LEU A 95 -3.93 -5.29 16.48
C LEU A 95 -2.56 -5.89 16.22
N SER A 96 -1.52 -5.08 16.02
CA SER A 96 -0.19 -5.60 15.74
C SER A 96 0.73 -5.46 16.95
N ILE A 97 1.74 -6.34 17.01
CA ILE A 97 2.80 -6.24 18.00
C ILE A 97 3.77 -5.16 17.57
N ARG A 98 4.05 -5.12 16.26
CA ARG A 98 5.05 -4.24 15.69
C ARG A 98 4.64 -3.86 14.29
N SER A 99 4.87 -2.61 13.94
CA SER A 99 4.61 -2.16 12.58
C SER A 99 5.70 -1.19 12.14
N LYS A 100 5.93 -1.15 10.84
CA LYS A 100 6.86 -0.21 10.24
C LYS A 100 6.24 0.27 8.94
N ILE A 101 5.99 1.58 8.87
CA ILE A 101 5.32 2.20 7.74
C ILE A 101 6.34 3.00 6.94
N GLY A 102 6.30 2.86 5.63
CA GLY A 102 7.14 3.64 4.74
C GLY A 102 6.47 3.84 3.41
N HIS A 103 7.05 4.74 2.63
CA HIS A 103 6.60 4.94 1.26
C HIS A 103 7.77 5.36 0.41
N LYS A 104 7.66 5.14 -0.89
CA LYS A 104 8.75 5.41 -1.81
C LYS A 104 8.18 5.65 -3.19
N LEU A 105 8.70 6.68 -3.85
CA LEU A 105 8.37 6.94 -5.25
C LEU A 105 9.26 6.07 -6.12
N LEU A 106 8.64 5.30 -7.00
CA LEU A 106 9.36 4.42 -7.91
C LEU A 106 9.01 4.75 -9.34
N SER A 107 10.03 4.68 -10.20
CA SER A 107 9.84 4.74 -11.64
C SER A 107 9.81 3.31 -12.16
N VAL A 108 8.76 2.97 -12.89
CA VAL A 108 8.58 1.62 -13.39
C VAL A 108 8.80 1.64 -14.90
N LEU A 109 9.71 0.78 -15.34
CA LEU A 109 9.95 0.58 -16.77
C LEU A 109 9.05 -0.54 -17.24
N GLU A 110 8.23 -0.25 -18.25
CA GLU A 110 7.32 -1.25 -18.80
C GLU A 110 7.92 -1.86 -20.05
N ASP A 111 7.79 -3.17 -20.19
CA ASP A 111 8.30 -3.90 -21.34
C ASP A 111 7.39 -3.82 -22.55
#